data_b74bd16fb86f401fa2ddc54c380ea8aa
#
_entry.id   b74bd16fb86f401fa2ddc54c380ea8aa
#
_cell.length_a   1.000
_cell.length_b   1.000
_cell.length_c   1.000
_cell.angle_alpha   90.00
_cell.angle_beta   90.00
_cell.angle_gamma   90.00
#
_symmetry.space_group_name_H-M   'P 1'
#
loop_
_entity.id
_entity.type
_entity.pdbx_description
1 polymer ?
#
loop_
_entity_poly.entity_id
_entity_poly.type
_entity_poly.pdbx_seq_one_letter_code
_entity_poly.pdbx_strand_id
1 'polypeptide(L)'
;MSAYTAFARSSFQSQLAYRNEVWANIFGKLVQVFARVAIWLAVYAGVGAATLVNGISLQQMITYALLGGAVMGATRPERVINEIGRSLKTGDISVWLLKPLSYPLYLFANESGSFLYRLLTQVFPTVAFTALFYGMLPPESLFHGAMFVAFWAMSFILLFLMSAFCGLIAFWLMTSFSLDWMFGALLNLFSGLMVPFWFFPEPLATLARHLPFGFVVYYPNAVYLGQLSVTQTWLYLGLGLFWTALFFVGVLWLWRKASTRITVQGG
;
A
#
# COMPACT_ATOMS: atom_id res chain seq x y z
N MET A 1 -7.32 -4.83 -27.62
CA MET A 1 -6.95 -4.71 -26.18
C MET A 1 -5.44 -4.48 -26.12
N SER A 2 -4.97 -3.56 -25.27
CA SER A 2 -3.53 -3.39 -25.12
C SER A 2 -2.91 -4.63 -24.44
N ALA A 3 -1.65 -4.95 -24.74
CA ALA A 3 -0.94 -6.08 -24.10
C ALA A 3 -0.98 -6.00 -22.56
N TYR A 4 -0.94 -4.80 -22.02
CA TYR A 4 -0.97 -4.57 -20.57
C TYR A 4 -2.31 -4.92 -19.92
N THR A 5 -3.44 -4.70 -20.58
CA THR A 5 -4.76 -5.15 -20.08
C THR A 5 -4.87 -6.66 -20.07
N ALA A 6 -4.24 -7.34 -21.06
CA ALA A 6 -4.16 -8.80 -21.07
C ALA A 6 -3.33 -9.33 -19.88
N PHE A 7 -2.21 -8.70 -19.53
CA PHE A 7 -1.43 -9.08 -18.34
C PHE A 7 -2.21 -8.89 -17.04
N ALA A 8 -2.90 -7.77 -16.88
CA ALA A 8 -3.74 -7.53 -15.70
C ALA A 8 -4.85 -8.60 -15.58
N ARG A 9 -5.52 -8.93 -16.69
CA ARG A 9 -6.54 -9.98 -16.73
C ARG A 9 -5.95 -11.35 -16.41
N SER A 10 -4.81 -11.70 -17.00
CA SER A 10 -4.12 -12.96 -16.74
C SER A 10 -3.72 -13.10 -15.27
N SER A 11 -3.17 -12.03 -14.67
CA SER A 11 -2.83 -12.00 -13.26
C SER A 11 -4.04 -12.19 -12.36
N PHE A 12 -5.16 -11.55 -12.66
CA PHE A 12 -6.41 -11.75 -11.95
C PHE A 12 -6.90 -13.22 -12.06
N GLN A 13 -6.93 -13.76 -13.27
CA GLN A 13 -7.42 -15.12 -13.54
C GLN A 13 -6.52 -16.20 -12.91
N SER A 14 -5.21 -16.03 -12.93
CA SER A 14 -4.28 -17.00 -12.34
C SER A 14 -4.51 -17.18 -10.84
N GLN A 15 -4.87 -16.12 -10.14
CA GLN A 15 -5.15 -16.20 -8.70
C GLN A 15 -6.50 -16.86 -8.39
N LEU A 16 -7.46 -16.86 -9.31
CA LEU A 16 -8.73 -17.58 -9.14
C LEU A 16 -8.55 -19.12 -9.10
N ALA A 17 -7.45 -19.63 -9.66
CA ALA A 17 -7.15 -21.07 -9.65
C ALA A 17 -6.83 -21.59 -8.22
N TYR A 18 -6.36 -20.73 -7.32
CA TYR A 18 -5.93 -21.11 -5.96
C TYR A 18 -6.99 -20.81 -4.89
N ARG A 19 -8.19 -21.38 -5.06
CA ARG A 19 -9.35 -21.12 -4.17
C ARG A 19 -9.09 -21.39 -2.68
N ASN A 20 -8.33 -22.42 -2.37
CA ASN A 20 -8.06 -22.81 -0.97
C ASN A 20 -7.21 -21.76 -0.24
N GLU A 21 -6.33 -21.06 -0.94
CA GLU A 21 -5.53 -19.98 -0.35
C GLU A 21 -6.37 -18.76 0.03
N VAL A 22 -7.53 -18.56 -0.61
CA VAL A 22 -8.41 -17.42 -0.31
C VAL A 22 -8.89 -17.47 1.13
N TRP A 23 -9.37 -18.64 1.59
CA TRP A 23 -9.87 -18.81 2.94
C TRP A 23 -8.77 -18.64 4.00
N ALA A 24 -7.59 -19.22 3.76
CA ALA A 24 -6.44 -19.03 4.63
C ALA A 24 -6.01 -17.55 4.72
N ASN A 25 -6.01 -16.84 3.58
CA ASN A 25 -5.70 -15.41 3.53
C ASN A 25 -6.76 -14.56 4.24
N ILE A 26 -8.07 -14.86 4.07
CA ILE A 26 -9.15 -14.17 4.79
C ILE A 26 -8.99 -14.39 6.29
N PHE A 27 -8.78 -15.65 6.72
CA PHE A 27 -8.58 -15.97 8.13
C PHE A 27 -7.39 -15.23 8.72
N GLY A 28 -6.25 -15.24 8.04
CA GLY A 28 -5.06 -14.50 8.48
C GLY A 28 -5.30 -12.98 8.58
N LYS A 29 -6.04 -12.39 7.64
CA LYS A 29 -6.43 -10.98 7.71
C LYS A 29 -7.39 -10.68 8.85
N LEU A 30 -8.36 -11.56 9.09
CA LEU A 30 -9.28 -11.43 10.24
C LEU A 30 -8.48 -11.43 11.55
N VAL A 31 -7.56 -12.39 11.75
CA VAL A 31 -6.72 -12.43 12.95
C VAL A 31 -5.92 -11.13 13.12
N GLN A 32 -5.33 -10.61 12.03
CA GLN A 32 -4.59 -9.33 12.08
C GLN A 32 -5.49 -8.14 12.44
N VAL A 33 -6.68 -8.07 11.88
CA VAL A 33 -7.64 -6.99 12.19
C VAL A 33 -8.13 -7.10 13.63
N PHE A 34 -8.52 -8.29 14.07
CA PHE A 34 -8.94 -8.52 15.47
C PHE A 34 -7.83 -8.16 16.45
N ALA A 35 -6.58 -8.55 16.17
CA ALA A 35 -5.44 -8.20 17.03
C ALA A 35 -5.25 -6.66 17.12
N ARG A 36 -5.34 -5.94 16.01
CA ARG A 36 -5.24 -4.47 16.02
C ARG A 36 -6.38 -3.82 16.80
N VAL A 37 -7.62 -4.27 16.57
CA VAL A 37 -8.77 -3.76 17.29
C VAL A 37 -8.64 -4.07 18.79
N ALA A 38 -8.20 -5.27 19.17
CA ALA A 38 -7.97 -5.63 20.57
C ALA A 38 -6.94 -4.74 21.26
N ILE A 39 -5.86 -4.37 20.58
CA ILE A 39 -4.86 -3.42 21.08
C ILE A 39 -5.53 -2.07 21.41
N TRP A 40 -6.32 -1.52 20.47
CA TRP A 40 -6.99 -0.25 20.69
C TRP A 40 -8.07 -0.32 21.76
N LEU A 41 -8.82 -1.42 21.83
CA LEU A 41 -9.77 -1.67 22.93
C LEU A 41 -9.05 -1.65 24.30
N ALA A 42 -7.88 -2.29 24.40
CA ALA A 42 -7.10 -2.31 25.63
C ALA A 42 -6.56 -0.92 25.99
N VAL A 43 -6.06 -0.14 25.00
CA VAL A 43 -5.58 1.22 25.22
C VAL A 43 -6.70 2.12 25.75
N TYR A 44 -7.87 2.10 25.12
CA TYR A 44 -9.01 2.92 25.53
C TYR A 44 -9.67 2.45 26.84
N ALA A 45 -9.60 1.14 27.15
CA ALA A 45 -10.04 0.63 28.45
C ALA A 45 -9.19 1.20 29.61
N GLY A 46 -7.89 1.40 29.38
CA GLY A 46 -6.97 1.94 30.38
C GLY A 46 -7.19 3.42 30.70
N VAL A 47 -7.78 4.19 29.81
CA VAL A 47 -8.05 5.64 29.99
C VAL A 47 -9.55 5.97 30.19
N GLY A 48 -10.41 4.95 30.10
CA GLY A 48 -11.87 5.08 30.11
C GLY A 48 -12.44 5.14 28.69
N ALA A 49 -13.27 4.15 28.35
CA ALA A 49 -13.77 3.92 26.97
C ALA A 49 -14.54 5.09 26.33
N ALA A 50 -15.07 6.00 27.14
CA ALA A 50 -15.77 7.22 26.70
C ALA A 50 -14.83 8.42 26.49
N THR A 51 -13.53 8.29 26.81
CA THR A 51 -12.57 9.37 26.76
C THR A 51 -12.00 9.51 25.34
N LEU A 52 -11.89 10.75 24.85
CA LEU A 52 -11.14 11.04 23.63
C LEU A 52 -9.65 11.01 23.92
N VAL A 53 -8.90 10.22 23.19
CA VAL A 53 -7.43 10.21 23.28
C VAL A 53 -6.88 10.98 22.08
N ASN A 54 -6.21 12.09 22.35
CA ASN A 54 -5.77 13.06 21.32
C ASN A 54 -6.90 13.51 20.37
N GLY A 55 -8.12 13.67 20.90
CA GLY A 55 -9.29 14.07 20.11
C GLY A 55 -9.96 12.97 19.28
N ILE A 56 -9.48 11.73 19.39
CA ILE A 56 -9.96 10.57 18.63
C ILE A 56 -10.78 9.66 19.55
N SER A 57 -11.95 9.25 19.11
CA SER A 57 -12.79 8.28 19.82
C SER A 57 -12.36 6.83 19.54
N LEU A 58 -12.73 5.89 20.43
CA LEU A 58 -12.51 4.47 20.21
C LEU A 58 -13.09 4.00 18.88
N GLN A 59 -14.32 4.44 18.53
CA GLN A 59 -14.99 4.03 17.29
C GLN A 59 -14.27 4.54 16.04
N GLN A 60 -13.69 5.75 16.10
CA GLN A 60 -12.83 6.27 15.04
C GLN A 60 -11.56 5.44 14.88
N MET A 61 -10.94 5.02 16.02
CA MET A 61 -9.76 4.15 15.98
C MET A 61 -10.06 2.76 15.42
N ILE A 62 -11.20 2.17 15.77
CA ILE A 62 -11.65 0.90 15.19
C ILE A 62 -11.81 1.06 13.67
N THR A 63 -12.54 2.10 13.24
CA THR A 63 -12.73 2.40 11.80
C THR A 63 -11.39 2.60 11.10
N TYR A 64 -10.45 3.34 11.71
CA TYR A 64 -9.09 3.52 11.19
C TYR A 64 -8.35 2.18 11.02
N ALA A 65 -8.44 1.31 12.00
CA ALA A 65 -7.78 -0.01 11.97
C ALA A 65 -8.35 -0.92 10.86
N LEU A 66 -9.68 -0.87 10.65
CA LEU A 66 -10.36 -1.60 9.58
C LEU A 66 -9.94 -1.09 8.20
N LEU A 67 -10.00 0.22 7.97
CA LEU A 67 -9.63 0.83 6.70
C LEU A 67 -8.15 0.67 6.39
N GLY A 68 -7.26 0.87 7.38
CA GLY A 68 -5.82 0.67 7.22
C GLY A 68 -5.48 -0.78 6.88
N GLY A 69 -6.18 -1.74 7.50
CA GLY A 69 -6.10 -3.15 7.15
C GLY A 69 -6.58 -3.44 5.73
N ALA A 70 -7.62 -2.74 5.27
CA ALA A 70 -8.14 -2.85 3.90
C ALA A 70 -7.12 -2.36 2.86
N VAL A 71 -6.56 -1.16 3.07
CA VAL A 71 -5.56 -0.57 2.17
C VAL A 71 -4.35 -1.49 2.01
N MET A 72 -3.76 -1.92 3.13
CA MET A 72 -2.59 -2.81 3.11
C MET A 72 -2.94 -4.24 2.67
N GLY A 73 -4.14 -4.69 2.97
CA GLY A 73 -4.60 -6.03 2.58
C GLY A 73 -4.78 -6.21 1.07
N ALA A 74 -5.06 -5.13 0.33
CA ALA A 74 -5.20 -5.15 -1.12
C ALA A 74 -3.84 -5.12 -1.85
N THR A 75 -2.79 -4.64 -1.20
CA THR A 75 -1.45 -4.45 -1.78
C THR A 75 -0.44 -5.45 -1.23
N ARG A 76 0.59 -5.76 -2.00
CA ARG A 76 1.71 -6.61 -1.58
C ARG A 76 3.02 -6.01 -2.13
N PRO A 77 3.56 -4.97 -1.47
CA PRO A 77 4.75 -4.28 -1.96
C PRO A 77 5.97 -5.20 -2.09
N GLU A 78 6.10 -6.18 -1.17
CA GLU A 78 7.15 -7.22 -1.19
C GLU A 78 7.14 -8.03 -2.49
N ARG A 79 5.99 -8.23 -3.11
CA ARG A 79 5.87 -9.00 -4.36
C ARG A 79 6.58 -8.31 -5.52
N VAL A 80 6.45 -6.99 -5.64
CA VAL A 80 7.10 -6.22 -6.71
C VAL A 80 8.62 -6.24 -6.55
N ILE A 81 9.11 -6.02 -5.31
CA ILE A 81 10.54 -6.03 -5.00
C ILE A 81 11.14 -7.41 -5.30
N ASN A 82 10.47 -8.47 -4.84
CA ASN A 82 10.94 -9.85 -5.01
C ASN A 82 10.85 -10.33 -6.46
N GLU A 83 9.84 -9.90 -7.23
CA GLU A 83 9.73 -10.21 -8.67
C GLU A 83 10.89 -9.61 -9.47
N ILE A 84 11.23 -8.35 -9.20
CA ILE A 84 12.40 -7.71 -9.83
C ILE A 84 13.68 -8.46 -9.42
N GLY A 85 13.86 -8.75 -8.13
CA GLY A 85 15.03 -9.47 -7.63
C GLY A 85 15.15 -10.88 -8.20
N ARG A 86 14.03 -11.59 -8.40
CA ARG A 86 14.00 -12.90 -9.04
C ARG A 86 14.41 -12.80 -10.51
N SER A 87 13.78 -11.90 -11.26
CA SER A 87 14.06 -11.69 -12.67
C SER A 87 15.52 -11.31 -12.94
N LEU A 88 16.18 -10.64 -11.97
CA LEU A 88 17.62 -10.38 -12.01
C LEU A 88 18.45 -11.64 -11.82
N LYS A 89 18.12 -12.47 -10.82
CA LYS A 89 18.86 -13.69 -10.48
C LYS A 89 18.75 -14.76 -11.56
N THR A 90 17.58 -14.87 -12.21
CA THR A 90 17.34 -15.85 -13.29
C THR A 90 17.80 -15.37 -14.65
N GLY A 91 18.11 -14.07 -14.79
CA GLY A 91 18.44 -13.47 -16.09
C GLY A 91 17.22 -13.18 -16.97
N ASP A 92 16.00 -13.49 -16.52
CA ASP A 92 14.76 -13.27 -17.27
C ASP A 92 14.56 -11.81 -17.69
N ILE A 93 15.18 -10.89 -16.96
CA ILE A 93 15.10 -9.47 -17.27
C ILE A 93 15.70 -9.14 -18.65
N SER A 94 16.68 -9.91 -19.13
CA SER A 94 17.28 -9.75 -20.47
C SER A 94 16.24 -10.03 -21.57
N VAL A 95 15.35 -11.00 -21.34
CA VAL A 95 14.26 -11.33 -22.26
C VAL A 95 13.26 -10.17 -22.38
N TRP A 96 13.08 -9.41 -21.32
CA TRP A 96 12.21 -8.23 -21.34
C TRP A 96 12.77 -7.08 -22.17
N LEU A 97 14.09 -6.96 -22.28
CA LEU A 97 14.75 -5.96 -23.13
C LEU A 97 14.56 -6.23 -24.63
N LEU A 98 14.33 -7.50 -25.00
CA LEU A 98 14.05 -7.90 -26.39
C LEU A 98 12.59 -7.69 -26.80
N LYS A 99 11.68 -7.50 -25.82
CA LYS A 99 10.26 -7.28 -26.10
C LYS A 99 9.98 -5.79 -26.33
N PRO A 100 9.09 -5.44 -27.27
CA PRO A 100 8.66 -4.04 -27.48
C PRO A 100 7.66 -3.60 -26.38
N LEU A 101 7.97 -3.90 -25.10
CA LEU A 101 7.11 -3.67 -23.95
C LEU A 101 7.95 -3.10 -22.80
N SER A 102 7.38 -2.16 -22.07
CA SER A 102 8.00 -1.61 -20.87
C SER A 102 7.85 -2.58 -19.68
N TYR A 103 8.96 -3.04 -19.11
CA TYR A 103 8.96 -3.92 -17.95
C TYR A 103 8.28 -3.29 -16.71
N PRO A 104 8.52 -2.01 -16.34
CA PRO A 104 7.79 -1.38 -15.24
C PRO A 104 6.27 -1.33 -15.47
N LEU A 105 5.82 -1.09 -16.71
CA LEU A 105 4.39 -1.10 -17.04
C LEU A 105 3.80 -2.51 -17.00
N TYR A 106 4.56 -3.53 -17.37
CA TYR A 106 4.15 -4.92 -17.18
C TYR A 106 3.95 -5.25 -15.70
N LEU A 107 4.90 -4.88 -14.84
CA LEU A 107 4.80 -5.07 -13.39
C LEU A 107 3.57 -4.35 -12.82
N PHE A 108 3.32 -3.12 -13.25
CA PHE A 108 2.14 -2.37 -12.85
C PHE A 108 0.83 -3.04 -13.27
N ALA A 109 0.75 -3.48 -14.52
CA ALA A 109 -0.43 -4.19 -15.02
C ALA A 109 -0.67 -5.50 -14.25
N ASN A 110 0.39 -6.27 -14.02
CA ASN A 110 0.34 -7.52 -13.26
C ASN A 110 -0.12 -7.29 -11.81
N GLU A 111 0.43 -6.27 -11.14
CA GLU A 111 0.03 -5.91 -9.77
C GLU A 111 -1.39 -5.34 -9.71
N SER A 112 -1.84 -4.59 -10.72
CA SER A 112 -3.21 -4.09 -10.81
C SER A 112 -4.24 -5.23 -10.89
N GLY A 113 -3.97 -6.27 -11.68
CA GLY A 113 -4.81 -7.47 -11.73
C GLY A 113 -4.85 -8.20 -10.38
N SER A 114 -3.70 -8.35 -9.74
CA SER A 114 -3.57 -8.95 -8.41
C SER A 114 -4.27 -8.12 -7.32
N PHE A 115 -4.13 -6.80 -7.38
CA PHE A 115 -4.80 -5.87 -6.47
C PHE A 115 -6.33 -6.01 -6.55
N LEU A 116 -6.87 -5.98 -7.76
CA LEU A 116 -8.32 -6.12 -7.97
C LEU A 116 -8.84 -7.47 -7.44
N TYR A 117 -8.10 -8.54 -7.70
CA TYR A 117 -8.45 -9.87 -7.16
C TYR A 117 -8.50 -9.85 -5.63
N ARG A 118 -7.43 -9.38 -4.96
CA ARG A 118 -7.37 -9.33 -3.49
C ARG A 118 -8.43 -8.40 -2.90
N LEU A 119 -8.68 -7.28 -3.56
CA LEU A 119 -9.72 -6.35 -3.15
C LEU A 119 -11.10 -7.01 -3.08
N LEU A 120 -11.48 -7.71 -4.15
CA LEU A 120 -12.80 -8.33 -4.26
C LEU A 120 -12.94 -9.61 -3.42
N THR A 121 -11.90 -10.45 -3.38
CA THR A 121 -12.02 -11.79 -2.78
C THR A 121 -11.55 -11.87 -1.33
N GLN A 122 -10.76 -10.93 -0.87
CA GLN A 122 -10.17 -10.98 0.48
C GLN A 122 -10.50 -9.75 1.31
N VAL A 123 -10.25 -8.54 0.76
CA VAL A 123 -10.38 -7.30 1.54
C VAL A 123 -11.85 -6.97 1.78
N PHE A 124 -12.65 -6.95 0.72
CA PHE A 124 -14.08 -6.63 0.84
C PHE A 124 -14.82 -7.56 1.80
N PRO A 125 -14.72 -8.90 1.70
CA PRO A 125 -15.32 -9.81 2.67
C PRO A 125 -14.78 -9.61 4.10
N THR A 126 -13.48 -9.38 4.28
CA THR A 126 -12.87 -9.15 5.60
C THR A 126 -13.42 -7.87 6.24
N VAL A 127 -13.46 -6.77 5.49
CA VAL A 127 -13.99 -5.49 6.00
C VAL A 127 -15.48 -5.60 6.31
N ALA A 128 -16.27 -6.21 5.42
CA ALA A 128 -17.70 -6.40 5.64
C ALA A 128 -17.96 -7.22 6.91
N PHE A 129 -17.24 -8.33 7.07
CA PHE A 129 -17.37 -9.19 8.24
C PHE A 129 -16.98 -8.45 9.54
N THR A 130 -15.81 -7.79 9.55
CA THR A 130 -15.34 -7.09 10.75
C THR A 130 -16.19 -5.85 11.09
N ALA A 131 -16.71 -5.16 10.08
CA ALA A 131 -17.64 -4.04 10.28
C ALA A 131 -18.96 -4.46 10.94
N LEU A 132 -19.43 -5.68 10.66
CA LEU A 132 -20.62 -6.23 11.34
C LEU A 132 -20.40 -6.47 12.84
N PHE A 133 -19.18 -6.85 13.25
CA PHE A 133 -18.87 -7.12 14.66
C PHE A 133 -18.55 -5.88 15.47
N TYR A 134 -17.77 -4.97 14.91
CA TYR A 134 -17.25 -3.81 15.63
C TYR A 134 -17.97 -2.50 15.29
N GLY A 135 -18.78 -2.51 14.24
CA GLY A 135 -19.30 -1.30 13.63
C GLY A 135 -18.19 -0.56 12.86
N MET A 136 -18.59 0.21 11.87
CA MET A 136 -17.71 1.10 11.13
C MET A 136 -18.43 2.43 10.94
N LEU A 137 -17.75 3.52 11.26
CA LEU A 137 -18.32 4.85 11.02
C LEU A 137 -18.42 5.11 9.51
N PRO A 138 -19.48 5.76 9.04
CA PRO A 138 -19.51 6.28 7.67
C PRO A 138 -18.46 7.39 7.50
N PRO A 139 -18.09 7.75 6.28
CA PRO A 139 -17.24 8.91 6.05
C PRO A 139 -17.92 10.17 6.60
N GLU A 140 -17.12 11.11 7.10
CA GLU A 140 -17.62 12.35 7.73
C GLU A 140 -18.61 13.13 6.82
N SER A 141 -18.35 13.12 5.51
CA SER A 141 -19.24 13.65 4.50
C SER A 141 -19.01 12.98 3.15
N LEU A 142 -19.89 13.25 2.17
CA LEU A 142 -19.72 12.77 0.80
C LEU A 142 -18.38 13.23 0.20
N PHE A 143 -17.93 14.48 0.51
CA PHE A 143 -16.61 14.98 0.10
C PHE A 143 -15.49 14.11 0.65
N HIS A 144 -15.50 13.81 1.97
CA HIS A 144 -14.46 12.99 2.61
C HIS A 144 -14.47 11.54 2.09
N GLY A 145 -15.64 11.01 1.78
CA GLY A 145 -15.76 9.68 1.14
C GLY A 145 -15.17 9.65 -0.26
N ALA A 146 -15.47 10.66 -1.09
CA ALA A 146 -14.91 10.78 -2.44
C ALA A 146 -13.38 10.98 -2.41
N MET A 147 -12.90 11.83 -1.51
CA MET A 147 -11.46 12.08 -1.34
C MET A 147 -10.73 10.85 -0.78
N PHE A 148 -11.35 10.07 0.10
CA PHE A 148 -10.80 8.78 0.53
C PHE A 148 -10.52 7.85 -0.66
N VAL A 149 -11.46 7.73 -1.59
CA VAL A 149 -11.28 6.90 -2.79
C VAL A 149 -10.12 7.44 -3.66
N ALA A 150 -10.03 8.77 -3.82
CA ALA A 150 -8.93 9.41 -4.56
C ALA A 150 -7.57 9.15 -3.90
N PHE A 151 -7.48 9.33 -2.58
CA PHE A 151 -6.26 9.03 -1.80
C PHE A 151 -5.92 7.54 -1.86
N TRP A 152 -6.89 6.65 -1.81
CA TRP A 152 -6.64 5.20 -1.87
C TRP A 152 -6.14 4.78 -3.25
N ALA A 153 -6.71 5.32 -4.33
CA ALA A 153 -6.20 5.09 -5.68
C ALA A 153 -4.75 5.61 -5.84
N MET A 154 -4.48 6.83 -5.33
CA MET A 154 -3.12 7.38 -5.29
C MET A 154 -2.18 6.53 -4.45
N SER A 155 -2.62 6.05 -3.27
CA SER A 155 -1.87 5.15 -2.39
C SER A 155 -1.41 3.88 -3.11
N PHE A 156 -2.30 3.24 -3.87
CA PHE A 156 -1.94 2.05 -4.65
C PHE A 156 -0.83 2.35 -5.66
N ILE A 157 -0.96 3.45 -6.42
CA ILE A 157 0.04 3.85 -7.42
C ILE A 157 1.37 4.22 -6.74
N LEU A 158 1.33 5.02 -5.68
CA LEU A 158 2.51 5.44 -4.94
C LEU A 158 3.24 4.25 -4.34
N LEU A 159 2.52 3.35 -3.68
CA LEU A 159 3.12 2.15 -3.06
C LEU A 159 3.75 1.23 -4.11
N PHE A 160 3.09 1.04 -5.27
CA PHE A 160 3.70 0.33 -6.39
C PHE A 160 5.00 0.99 -6.85
N LEU A 161 5.00 2.31 -7.06
CA LEU A 161 6.17 3.05 -7.53
C LEU A 161 7.32 3.02 -6.52
N MET A 162 7.03 3.16 -5.22
CA MET A 162 8.04 3.02 -4.15
C MET A 162 8.63 1.61 -4.13
N SER A 163 7.80 0.57 -4.27
CA SER A 163 8.25 -0.82 -4.31
C SER A 163 9.09 -1.10 -5.56
N ALA A 164 8.65 -0.61 -6.73
CA ALA A 164 9.39 -0.75 -7.98
C ALA A 164 10.73 0.01 -7.92
N PHE A 165 10.75 1.22 -7.36
CA PHE A 165 11.97 1.99 -7.15
C PHE A 165 12.96 1.23 -6.24
N CYS A 166 12.47 0.72 -5.11
CA CYS A 166 13.26 -0.09 -4.18
C CYS A 166 13.78 -1.37 -4.85
N GLY A 167 12.92 -2.09 -5.57
CA GLY A 167 13.29 -3.31 -6.29
C GLY A 167 14.33 -3.07 -7.39
N LEU A 168 14.24 -1.94 -8.11
CA LEU A 168 15.23 -1.58 -9.13
C LEU A 168 16.62 -1.27 -8.55
N ILE A 169 16.72 -0.83 -7.30
CA ILE A 169 18.02 -0.65 -6.62
C ILE A 169 18.77 -1.99 -6.49
N ALA A 170 18.06 -3.12 -6.48
CA ALA A 170 18.68 -4.44 -6.45
C ALA A 170 19.63 -4.71 -7.63
N PHE A 171 19.50 -4.00 -8.75
CA PHE A 171 20.48 -4.05 -9.86
C PHE A 171 21.90 -3.66 -9.45
N TRP A 172 22.03 -2.80 -8.43
CA TRP A 172 23.33 -2.34 -7.94
C TRP A 172 23.79 -3.09 -6.71
N LEU A 173 22.86 -3.46 -5.83
CA LEU A 173 23.16 -4.13 -4.57
C LEU A 173 23.20 -5.66 -4.69
N MET A 174 22.72 -6.22 -5.81
CA MET A 174 22.63 -7.66 -6.08
C MET A 174 21.85 -8.44 -4.99
N THR A 175 21.01 -7.74 -4.22
CA THR A 175 20.16 -8.31 -3.19
C THR A 175 18.78 -7.64 -3.21
N SER A 176 17.72 -8.45 -3.14
CA SER A 176 16.35 -7.96 -2.98
C SER A 176 15.82 -8.17 -1.56
N PHE A 177 16.37 -9.16 -0.84
CA PHE A 177 15.90 -9.52 0.50
C PHE A 177 16.10 -8.38 1.51
N SER A 178 17.30 -7.81 1.57
CA SER A 178 17.58 -6.70 2.49
C SER A 178 16.77 -5.45 2.17
N LEU A 179 16.53 -5.19 0.87
CA LEU A 179 15.73 -4.07 0.41
C LEU A 179 14.25 -4.24 0.79
N ASP A 180 13.72 -5.44 0.61
CA ASP A 180 12.35 -5.78 0.98
C ASP A 180 12.13 -5.61 2.49
N TRP A 181 13.04 -6.13 3.30
CA TRP A 181 12.99 -6.02 4.75
C TRP A 181 13.07 -4.56 5.22
N MET A 182 14.01 -3.79 4.69
CA MET A 182 14.16 -2.37 4.98
C MET A 182 12.89 -1.58 4.58
N PHE A 183 12.37 -1.82 3.38
CA PHE A 183 11.17 -1.16 2.90
C PHE A 183 9.96 -1.48 3.78
N GLY A 184 9.79 -2.76 4.14
CA GLY A 184 8.74 -3.19 5.05
C GLY A 184 8.82 -2.55 6.43
N ALA A 185 10.04 -2.42 6.99
CA ALA A 185 10.25 -1.74 8.27
C ALA A 185 9.87 -0.25 8.22
N LEU A 186 10.31 0.47 7.17
CA LEU A 186 9.95 1.88 6.97
C LEU A 186 8.45 2.06 6.75
N LEU A 187 7.82 1.17 5.98
CA LEU A 187 6.39 1.21 5.74
C LEU A 187 5.61 0.96 7.03
N ASN A 188 5.99 -0.03 7.83
CA ASN A 188 5.33 -0.30 9.11
C ASN A 188 5.44 0.86 10.09
N LEU A 189 6.59 1.54 10.14
CA LEU A 189 6.82 2.66 11.04
C LEU A 189 6.11 3.94 10.55
N PHE A 190 6.26 4.30 9.28
CA PHE A 190 5.88 5.62 8.76
C PHE A 190 4.60 5.64 7.92
N SER A 191 3.89 4.51 7.72
CA SER A 191 2.61 4.55 7.03
C SER A 191 1.43 4.96 7.92
N GLY A 192 1.60 4.91 9.24
CA GLY A 192 0.51 5.07 10.20
C GLY A 192 -0.33 3.80 10.39
N LEU A 193 0.09 2.65 9.84
CA LEU A 193 -0.66 1.39 9.93
C LEU A 193 -0.73 0.83 11.35
N MET A 194 0.40 0.86 12.07
CA MET A 194 0.48 0.36 13.45
C MET A 194 -0.02 1.41 14.44
N VAL A 195 0.52 2.61 14.34
CA VAL A 195 0.18 3.75 15.20
C VAL A 195 -0.06 4.96 14.31
N PRO A 196 -1.26 5.56 14.33
CA PRO A 196 -1.52 6.81 13.63
C PRO A 196 -0.64 7.95 14.13
N PHE A 197 -0.35 8.93 13.27
CA PHE A 197 0.55 10.04 13.60
C PHE A 197 0.05 10.94 14.73
N TRP A 198 -1.25 10.87 15.08
CA TRP A 198 -1.81 11.57 16.25
C TRP A 198 -1.21 11.13 17.60
N PHE A 199 -0.63 9.92 17.64
CA PHE A 199 -0.03 9.34 18.84
C PHE A 199 1.51 9.41 18.82
N PHE A 200 2.10 9.96 17.76
CA PHE A 200 3.55 10.15 17.69
C PHE A 200 3.99 11.36 18.52
N PRO A 201 5.20 11.31 19.14
CA PRO A 201 5.86 12.50 19.62
C PRO A 201 6.02 13.52 18.48
N GLU A 202 5.85 14.83 18.78
CA GLU A 202 5.79 15.87 17.75
C GLU A 202 6.97 15.88 16.76
N PRO A 203 8.26 15.66 17.16
CA PRO A 203 9.35 15.60 16.20
C PRO A 203 9.19 14.45 15.19
N LEU A 204 8.74 13.28 15.66
CA LEU A 204 8.52 12.11 14.82
C LEU A 204 7.28 12.29 13.93
N ALA A 205 6.21 12.87 14.46
CA ALA A 205 5.01 13.19 13.72
C ALA A 205 5.30 14.16 12.56
N THR A 206 6.08 15.20 12.84
CA THR A 206 6.51 16.20 11.84
C THR A 206 7.31 15.52 10.72
N LEU A 207 8.28 14.67 11.06
CA LEU A 207 9.04 13.91 10.07
C LEU A 207 8.11 13.02 9.23
N ALA A 208 7.25 12.23 9.89
CA ALA A 208 6.35 11.27 9.23
C ALA A 208 5.37 11.94 8.27
N ARG A 209 4.86 13.13 8.62
CA ARG A 209 3.92 13.91 7.80
C ARG A 209 4.52 14.34 6.44
N HIS A 210 5.83 14.50 6.34
CA HIS A 210 6.50 14.90 5.10
C HIS A 210 7.00 13.72 4.27
N LEU A 211 7.08 12.51 4.85
CA LEU A 211 7.52 11.32 4.16
C LEU A 211 6.41 10.72 3.27
N PRO A 212 6.77 10.01 2.17
CA PRO A 212 5.80 9.42 1.25
C PRO A 212 4.97 8.30 1.88
N PHE A 213 5.47 7.65 2.93
CA PHE A 213 4.83 6.48 3.55
C PHE A 213 3.45 6.78 4.15
N GLY A 214 3.25 7.97 4.74
CA GLY A 214 1.98 8.38 5.34
C GLY A 214 0.81 8.42 4.34
N PHE A 215 1.11 8.63 3.06
CA PHE A 215 0.10 8.62 2.00
C PHE A 215 -0.45 7.23 1.69
N VAL A 216 0.20 6.18 2.22
CA VAL A 216 -0.28 4.80 2.01
C VAL A 216 -1.48 4.49 2.91
N VAL A 217 -1.43 4.86 4.19
CA VAL A 217 -2.49 4.50 5.16
C VAL A 217 -3.01 5.72 5.93
N TYR A 218 -2.11 6.55 6.49
CA TYR A 218 -2.52 7.62 7.40
C TYR A 218 -3.44 8.64 6.74
N TYR A 219 -3.04 9.25 5.63
CA TYR A 219 -3.82 10.31 4.98
C TYR A 219 -5.16 9.84 4.42
N PRO A 220 -5.27 8.69 3.71
CA PRO A 220 -6.58 8.17 3.32
C PRO A 220 -7.54 8.04 4.50
N ASN A 221 -7.07 7.45 5.60
CA ASN A 221 -7.91 7.21 6.78
C ASN A 221 -8.24 8.51 7.53
N ALA A 222 -7.28 9.44 7.65
CA ALA A 222 -7.50 10.73 8.27
C ALA A 222 -8.54 11.56 7.51
N VAL A 223 -8.51 11.52 6.18
CA VAL A 223 -9.53 12.14 5.33
C VAL A 223 -10.90 11.50 5.57
N TYR A 224 -10.99 10.17 5.54
CA TYR A 224 -12.26 9.46 5.75
C TYR A 224 -12.92 9.84 7.08
N LEU A 225 -12.14 9.95 8.15
CA LEU A 225 -12.59 10.27 9.50
C LEU A 225 -12.82 11.79 9.75
N GLY A 226 -12.67 12.65 8.72
CA GLY A 226 -12.84 14.09 8.86
C GLY A 226 -11.78 14.79 9.71
N GLN A 227 -10.61 14.14 9.90
CA GLN A 227 -9.51 14.71 10.71
C GLN A 227 -8.69 15.77 9.96
N LEU A 228 -9.00 15.99 8.69
CA LEU A 228 -8.40 17.03 7.85
C LEU A 228 -9.49 17.98 7.34
N SER A 229 -9.23 19.27 7.44
CA SER A 229 -10.09 20.26 6.81
C SER A 229 -10.05 20.14 5.28
N VAL A 230 -11.02 20.72 4.59
CA VAL A 230 -11.08 20.71 3.11
C VAL A 230 -9.78 21.26 2.51
N THR A 231 -9.27 22.35 3.04
CA THR A 231 -8.01 22.97 2.57
C THR A 231 -6.81 22.05 2.80
N GLN A 232 -6.70 21.44 3.98
CA GLN A 232 -5.64 20.47 4.29
C GLN A 232 -5.74 19.24 3.41
N THR A 233 -6.95 18.75 3.11
CA THR A 233 -7.17 17.61 2.23
C THR A 233 -6.60 17.87 0.84
N TRP A 234 -6.86 19.03 0.25
CA TRP A 234 -6.29 19.41 -1.06
C TRP A 234 -4.78 19.59 -1.01
N LEU A 235 -4.25 20.19 0.06
CA LEU A 235 -2.80 20.36 0.25
C LEU A 235 -2.09 19.00 0.27
N TYR A 236 -2.59 18.07 1.10
CA TYR A 236 -1.98 16.74 1.20
C TYR A 236 -2.19 15.88 -0.04
N LEU A 237 -3.31 16.04 -0.75
CA LEU A 237 -3.46 15.40 -2.05
C LEU A 237 -2.39 15.90 -3.03
N GLY A 238 -2.15 17.21 -3.09
CA GLY A 238 -1.09 17.79 -3.91
C GLY A 238 0.30 17.27 -3.54
N LEU A 239 0.61 17.17 -2.25
CA LEU A 239 1.88 16.61 -1.76
C LEU A 239 2.01 15.11 -2.10
N GLY A 240 0.94 14.34 -1.98
CA GLY A 240 0.92 12.93 -2.37
C GLY A 240 1.13 12.73 -3.88
N LEU A 241 0.52 13.59 -4.70
CA LEU A 241 0.75 13.59 -6.15
C LEU A 241 2.18 13.99 -6.51
N PHE A 242 2.77 14.95 -5.78
CA PHE A 242 4.19 15.29 -5.93
C PHE A 242 5.10 14.08 -5.66
N TRP A 243 4.88 13.35 -4.55
CA TRP A 243 5.63 12.13 -4.27
C TRP A 243 5.43 11.05 -5.34
N THR A 244 4.19 10.88 -5.80
CA THR A 244 3.86 9.94 -6.87
C THR A 244 4.62 10.27 -8.16
N ALA A 245 4.65 11.54 -8.55
CA ALA A 245 5.39 12.01 -9.71
C ALA A 245 6.91 11.83 -9.54
N LEU A 246 7.45 12.12 -8.36
CA LEU A 246 8.86 11.95 -8.04
C LEU A 246 9.30 10.48 -8.16
N PHE A 247 8.55 9.55 -7.56
CA PHE A 247 8.84 8.12 -7.68
C PHE A 247 8.62 7.60 -9.10
N PHE A 248 7.63 8.12 -9.82
CA PHE A 248 7.44 7.77 -11.24
C PHE A 248 8.64 8.13 -12.09
N VAL A 249 9.12 9.35 -11.97
CA VAL A 249 10.35 9.80 -12.66
C VAL A 249 11.57 8.98 -12.21
N GLY A 250 11.68 8.71 -10.90
CA GLY A 250 12.74 7.87 -10.32
C GLY A 250 12.75 6.45 -10.89
N VAL A 251 11.59 5.80 -11.00
CA VAL A 251 11.47 4.45 -11.60
C VAL A 251 11.88 4.47 -13.07
N LEU A 252 11.44 5.45 -13.85
CA LEU A 252 11.82 5.57 -15.25
C LEU A 252 13.32 5.80 -15.41
N TRP A 253 13.91 6.63 -14.57
CA TRP A 253 15.36 6.92 -14.60
C TRP A 253 16.18 5.69 -14.20
N LEU A 254 15.80 5.00 -13.10
CA LEU A 254 16.47 3.78 -12.68
C LEU A 254 16.36 2.68 -13.73
N TRP A 255 15.16 2.51 -14.32
CA TRP A 255 14.95 1.51 -15.37
C TRP A 255 15.85 1.77 -16.58
N ARG A 256 15.94 3.02 -17.06
CA ARG A 256 16.84 3.40 -18.16
C ARG A 256 18.30 3.04 -17.85
N LYS A 257 18.77 3.36 -16.62
CA LYS A 257 20.13 3.02 -16.21
C LYS A 257 20.35 1.52 -16.03
N ALA A 258 19.38 0.79 -15.51
CA ALA A 258 19.47 -0.66 -15.35
C ALA A 258 19.53 -1.38 -16.70
N SER A 259 18.71 -0.96 -17.67
CA SER A 259 18.65 -1.57 -19.01
C SER A 259 19.98 -1.43 -19.77
N THR A 260 20.68 -0.30 -19.67
CA THR A 260 21.99 -0.13 -20.29
C THR A 260 23.07 -1.01 -19.65
N ARG A 261 22.97 -1.30 -18.36
CA ARG A 261 23.95 -2.14 -17.64
C ARG A 261 23.84 -3.62 -18.00
N ILE A 262 22.61 -4.10 -18.25
CA ILE A 262 22.37 -5.50 -18.63
C ILE A 262 22.96 -5.81 -20.02
N THR A 263 22.84 -4.88 -20.96
CA THR A 263 23.37 -5.06 -22.32
C THR A 263 24.89 -5.18 -22.35
N VAL A 264 25.60 -4.59 -21.37
CA VAL A 264 27.10 -4.68 -21.27
C VAL A 264 27.53 -6.01 -20.66
N GLN A 265 26.73 -6.69 -19.85
CA GLN A 265 27.08 -7.98 -19.23
C GLN A 265 26.73 -9.20 -20.08
N GLY A 266 25.90 -9.02 -21.11
CA GLY A 266 25.42 -10.07 -22.01
C GLY A 266 26.00 -10.00 -23.43
N GLY A 267 27.00 -9.15 -23.69
CA GLY A 267 27.67 -9.00 -24.98
C GLY A 267 29.06 -9.58 -24.96
#